data_974b0a2102e9c5cc0032cca99699243c
#
_entry.id   974b0a2102e9c5cc0032cca99699243c
#
_cell.length_a   1.000
_cell.length_b   1.000
_cell.length_c   1.000
_cell.angle_alpha   90.00
_cell.angle_beta   90.00
_cell.angle_gamma   90.00
#
_symmetry.space_group_name_H-M   'P 1'
#
loop_
_entity.id
_entity.type
_entity.pdbx_description
1 polymer ?
#
loop_
_entity_poly.entity_id
_entity_poly.type
_entity_poly.pdbx_seq_one_letter_code
_entity_poly.pdbx_strand_id
1 'polypeptide(L)'
;MSILKDKFITNRTEKENINKKIKETHVQPTEQEQNTAQDIIRKVSEQYAEELISKDISDISNQIAATVREYCNQLDLTYEEQKRIEKTVLSTVLGHGPIEPLLQDNDVSEIVVQKYDNIVYEKDGIIHKSEVSFVDENHLRTIINRIVQKAGRQINIMTPIVDARLKDGSRVNATIPPVSPDGATLTIRKFNNKALSGNDYLALGSLNRPMLYFLNACVRGRISIFVSGGTGTGKTTLLNMLSAYVPSNELIITIEDTCELKLQQPNVRRMEVRSSTSSDMLTVDQKILVRNALRQRPDRIILGETRDGSIVDLISAMSSGHDGSISTIHANDPENMCNVRIPILYSMNKDVNFSEKSIAMQISEAIQVIVQIKRFPDGSRKISQISCVEGLDENDKVKVVDIFRYDKNKKGFIATGYVPRSIIEKIRSQNIPFQESIFEVKRGEENA
;
A
#
# COMPACT_ATOMS: atom_id res chain seq x y z
N MET A 1 -34.38 37.28 13.72
CA MET A 1 -32.95 37.11 14.06
C MET A 1 -32.66 36.34 15.38
N SER A 2 -33.69 35.99 16.15
CA SER A 2 -33.53 35.27 17.46
C SER A 2 -33.44 33.73 17.29
N ILE A 3 -34.15 33.12 16.36
CA ILE A 3 -34.29 31.65 16.22
C ILE A 3 -33.02 30.95 15.66
N LEU A 4 -32.14 31.70 14.97
CA LEU A 4 -30.89 31.15 14.42
C LEU A 4 -29.75 31.14 15.46
N LYS A 5 -29.78 31.97 16.49
CA LYS A 5 -28.79 31.95 17.57
C LYS A 5 -28.98 30.77 18.52
N ASP A 6 -30.22 30.38 18.80
CA ASP A 6 -30.49 29.27 19.73
C ASP A 6 -30.13 27.90 19.15
N LYS A 7 -30.25 27.71 17.82
CA LYS A 7 -29.77 26.47 17.15
C LYS A 7 -28.25 26.31 17.08
N PHE A 8 -27.50 27.43 17.10
CA PHE A 8 -26.03 27.39 17.13
C PHE A 8 -25.46 27.09 18.53
N ILE A 9 -26.16 27.49 19.56
CA ILE A 9 -25.74 27.26 20.96
C ILE A 9 -26.03 25.82 21.36
N THR A 10 -27.17 25.24 20.98
CA THR A 10 -27.52 23.82 21.25
C THR A 10 -26.55 22.86 20.54
N ASN A 11 -26.16 23.13 19.29
CA ASN A 11 -25.18 22.28 18.58
C ASN A 11 -23.75 22.35 19.14
N ARG A 12 -23.42 23.41 19.84
CA ARG A 12 -22.07 23.55 20.46
C ARG A 12 -22.01 22.80 21.79
N THR A 13 -23.07 22.87 22.57
CA THR A 13 -23.19 22.12 23.85
C THR A 13 -23.34 20.61 23.63
N GLU A 14 -24.02 20.15 22.57
CA GLU A 14 -24.07 18.73 22.20
C GLU A 14 -22.71 18.21 21.70
N LYS A 15 -21.98 18.98 20.88
CA LYS A 15 -20.62 18.62 20.47
C LYS A 15 -19.61 18.62 21.62
N GLU A 16 -19.74 19.53 22.56
CA GLU A 16 -18.89 19.56 23.79
C GLU A 16 -19.24 18.42 24.74
N ASN A 17 -20.50 18.03 24.85
CA ASN A 17 -20.94 16.87 25.62
C ASN A 17 -20.57 15.54 24.94
N ILE A 18 -20.61 15.45 23.62
CA ILE A 18 -20.11 14.28 22.86
C ILE A 18 -18.59 14.17 22.98
N ASN A 19 -17.86 15.27 22.87
CA ASN A 19 -16.41 15.27 23.07
C ASN A 19 -16.00 15.03 24.54
N LYS A 20 -16.81 15.42 25.51
CA LYS A 20 -16.62 15.05 26.93
C LYS A 20 -16.88 13.57 27.16
N LYS A 21 -17.97 13.00 26.60
CA LYS A 21 -18.23 11.55 26.64
C LYS A 21 -17.16 10.71 25.93
N ILE A 22 -16.55 11.23 24.85
CA ILE A 22 -15.45 10.56 24.15
C ILE A 22 -14.14 10.63 24.95
N LYS A 23 -13.92 11.72 25.74
CA LYS A 23 -12.76 11.83 26.63
C LYS A 23 -12.86 11.03 27.93
N GLU A 24 -14.09 10.68 28.38
CA GLU A 24 -14.31 9.89 29.59
C GLU A 24 -14.11 8.36 29.40
N THR A 25 -13.77 7.88 28.18
CA THR A 25 -13.62 6.44 27.88
C THR A 25 -12.19 5.94 27.64
N HIS A 26 -11.15 6.77 27.83
CA HIS A 26 -9.76 6.33 27.70
C HIS A 26 -8.96 6.51 29.01
N VAL A 27 -9.45 5.90 30.09
CA VAL A 27 -8.56 5.60 31.22
C VAL A 27 -7.73 4.38 30.78
N GLN A 28 -6.42 4.57 30.61
CA GLN A 28 -5.54 3.44 30.34
C GLN A 28 -5.60 2.46 31.51
N PRO A 29 -5.62 1.13 31.23
CA PRO A 29 -5.63 0.12 32.28
C PRO A 29 -4.40 0.28 33.18
N THR A 30 -4.58 0.15 34.48
CA THR A 30 -3.46 0.14 35.41
C THR A 30 -2.59 -1.10 35.20
N GLU A 31 -1.34 -1.08 35.67
CA GLU A 31 -0.44 -2.25 35.62
C GLU A 31 -1.06 -3.50 36.28
N GLN A 32 -1.79 -3.30 37.37
CA GLN A 32 -2.52 -4.37 38.05
C GLN A 32 -3.66 -4.94 37.20
N GLU A 33 -4.44 -4.08 36.53
CA GLU A 33 -5.50 -4.51 35.60
C GLU A 33 -4.91 -5.26 34.39
N GLN A 34 -3.76 -4.84 33.87
CA GLN A 34 -3.07 -5.51 32.76
C GLN A 34 -2.60 -6.90 33.17
N ASN A 35 -1.96 -7.05 34.34
CA ASN A 35 -1.52 -8.33 34.86
C ASN A 35 -2.71 -9.28 35.10
N THR A 36 -3.79 -8.78 35.67
CA THR A 36 -5.03 -9.54 35.88
C THR A 36 -5.65 -9.99 34.56
N ALA A 37 -5.71 -9.09 33.58
CA ALA A 37 -6.20 -9.44 32.24
C ALA A 37 -5.35 -10.53 31.57
N GLN A 38 -4.01 -10.47 31.69
CA GLN A 38 -3.10 -11.48 31.15
C GLN A 38 -3.32 -12.87 31.77
N ASP A 39 -3.51 -12.94 33.10
CA ASP A 39 -3.81 -14.20 33.77
C ASP A 39 -5.14 -14.81 33.32
N ILE A 40 -6.16 -13.99 33.13
CA ILE A 40 -7.47 -14.43 32.63
C ILE A 40 -7.35 -14.87 31.16
N ILE A 41 -6.62 -14.11 30.31
CA ILE A 41 -6.37 -14.47 28.92
C ILE A 41 -5.74 -15.85 28.83
N ARG A 42 -4.70 -16.13 29.65
CA ARG A 42 -4.04 -17.43 29.66
C ARG A 42 -5.01 -18.54 30.00
N LYS A 43 -5.73 -18.43 31.09
CA LYS A 43 -6.73 -19.45 31.57
C LYS A 43 -7.81 -19.71 30.51
N VAL A 44 -8.38 -18.65 29.95
CA VAL A 44 -9.42 -18.75 28.91
C VAL A 44 -8.89 -19.33 27.62
N SER A 45 -7.68 -18.94 27.20
CA SER A 45 -7.05 -19.48 25.99
C SER A 45 -6.72 -20.97 26.11
N GLU A 46 -6.26 -21.41 27.28
CA GLU A 46 -6.04 -22.84 27.57
C GLU A 46 -7.33 -23.62 27.59
N GLN A 47 -8.37 -23.11 28.28
CA GLN A 47 -9.68 -23.76 28.43
C GLN A 47 -10.42 -23.94 27.09
N TYR A 48 -10.32 -22.97 26.19
CA TYR A 48 -11.03 -22.94 24.91
C TYR A 48 -10.11 -23.17 23.69
N ALA A 49 -8.91 -23.74 23.88
CA ALA A 49 -7.90 -23.86 22.83
C ALA A 49 -8.42 -24.60 21.57
N GLU A 50 -9.13 -25.69 21.73
CA GLU A 50 -9.68 -26.48 20.61
C GLU A 50 -10.86 -25.77 19.95
N GLU A 51 -11.75 -25.16 20.73
CA GLU A 51 -12.91 -24.44 20.22
C GLU A 51 -12.50 -23.16 19.46
N LEU A 52 -11.50 -22.44 19.96
CA LEU A 52 -10.98 -21.22 19.31
C LEU A 52 -10.38 -21.52 17.93
N ILE A 53 -9.96 -22.74 17.67
CA ILE A 53 -9.41 -23.20 16.39
C ILE A 53 -10.53 -23.76 15.50
N SER A 54 -11.46 -24.55 16.06
CA SER A 54 -12.39 -25.39 15.29
C SER A 54 -13.77 -24.76 15.05
N LYS A 55 -14.21 -23.82 15.91
CA LYS A 55 -15.56 -23.23 15.85
C LYS A 55 -15.53 -21.78 15.35
N ASP A 56 -16.66 -21.31 14.83
CA ASP A 56 -16.82 -19.89 14.52
C ASP A 56 -16.90 -19.09 15.83
N ILE A 57 -16.24 -17.91 15.84
CA ILE A 57 -16.18 -17.03 17.04
C ILE A 57 -17.59 -16.63 17.50
N SER A 58 -18.53 -16.45 16.57
CA SER A 58 -19.94 -16.16 16.90
C SER A 58 -20.58 -17.21 17.81
N ASP A 59 -20.18 -18.48 17.66
CA ASP A 59 -20.79 -19.59 18.38
C ASP A 59 -20.25 -19.75 19.81
N ILE A 60 -19.01 -19.30 20.04
CA ILE A 60 -18.32 -19.46 21.33
C ILE A 60 -18.20 -18.15 22.12
N SER A 61 -18.42 -17.00 21.48
CA SER A 61 -18.19 -15.67 22.08
C SER A 61 -18.98 -15.46 23.38
N ASN A 62 -20.23 -15.92 23.43
CA ASN A 62 -21.08 -15.80 24.62
C ASN A 62 -20.59 -16.69 25.76
N GLN A 63 -20.09 -17.89 25.45
CA GLN A 63 -19.54 -18.80 26.46
C GLN A 63 -18.26 -18.25 27.05
N ILE A 64 -17.34 -17.75 26.19
CA ILE A 64 -16.11 -17.13 26.64
C ILE A 64 -16.40 -15.87 27.45
N ALA A 65 -17.35 -15.04 27.04
CA ALA A 65 -17.74 -13.86 27.81
C ALA A 65 -18.29 -14.21 29.19
N ALA A 66 -19.10 -15.27 29.30
CA ALA A 66 -19.59 -15.75 30.56
C ALA A 66 -18.47 -16.23 31.49
N THR A 67 -17.52 -17.01 30.95
CA THR A 67 -16.36 -17.50 31.71
C THR A 67 -15.45 -16.35 32.16
N VAL A 68 -15.21 -15.35 31.30
CA VAL A 68 -14.43 -14.16 31.67
C VAL A 68 -15.09 -13.41 32.83
N ARG A 69 -16.41 -13.23 32.78
CA ARG A 69 -17.16 -12.60 33.89
C ARG A 69 -17.06 -13.40 35.18
N GLU A 70 -17.13 -14.72 35.09
CA GLU A 70 -16.98 -15.61 36.27
C GLU A 70 -15.60 -15.44 36.90
N TYR A 71 -14.51 -15.39 36.10
CA TYR A 71 -13.16 -15.09 36.59
C TYR A 71 -13.07 -13.70 37.22
N CYS A 72 -13.65 -12.68 36.59
CA CYS A 72 -13.65 -11.31 37.13
C CYS A 72 -14.41 -11.21 38.46
N ASN A 73 -15.55 -11.92 38.60
CA ASN A 73 -16.36 -11.92 39.82
C ASN A 73 -15.68 -12.61 41.02
N GLN A 74 -14.69 -13.45 40.78
CA GLN A 74 -13.89 -14.08 41.84
C GLN A 74 -12.79 -13.17 42.40
N LEU A 75 -12.57 -12.00 41.77
CA LEU A 75 -11.55 -11.02 42.12
C LEU A 75 -12.20 -9.81 42.81
N ASP A 76 -11.47 -9.20 43.74
CA ASP A 76 -11.90 -7.97 44.43
C ASP A 76 -11.66 -6.75 43.51
N LEU A 77 -12.51 -6.58 42.50
CA LEU A 77 -12.46 -5.56 41.49
C LEU A 77 -13.73 -4.70 41.49
N THR A 78 -13.57 -3.41 41.24
CA THR A 78 -14.71 -2.53 41.00
C THR A 78 -15.39 -2.86 39.67
N TYR A 79 -16.66 -2.50 39.52
CA TYR A 79 -17.43 -2.72 38.31
C TYR A 79 -16.75 -2.13 37.05
N GLU A 80 -16.14 -0.96 37.12
CA GLU A 80 -15.44 -0.34 36.03
C GLU A 80 -14.14 -1.08 35.65
N GLU A 81 -13.41 -1.59 36.64
CA GLU A 81 -12.22 -2.43 36.42
C GLU A 81 -12.59 -3.74 35.75
N GLN A 82 -13.62 -4.42 36.25
CA GLN A 82 -14.16 -5.65 35.66
C GLN A 82 -14.52 -5.43 34.19
N LYS A 83 -15.20 -4.34 33.86
CA LYS A 83 -15.62 -4.01 32.50
C LYS A 83 -14.45 -3.74 31.57
N ARG A 84 -13.40 -3.07 32.07
CA ARG A 84 -12.17 -2.84 31.30
C ARG A 84 -11.40 -4.14 31.05
N ILE A 85 -11.27 -4.97 32.09
CA ILE A 85 -10.62 -6.28 31.99
C ILE A 85 -11.41 -7.20 31.04
N GLU A 86 -12.74 -7.31 31.21
CA GLU A 86 -13.58 -8.09 30.31
C GLU A 86 -13.40 -7.69 28.86
N LYS A 87 -13.45 -6.39 28.57
CA LYS A 87 -13.23 -5.87 27.22
C LYS A 87 -11.85 -6.22 26.68
N THR A 88 -10.80 -6.09 27.48
CA THR A 88 -9.42 -6.42 27.10
C THR A 88 -9.27 -7.91 26.82
N VAL A 89 -9.76 -8.76 27.70
CA VAL A 89 -9.71 -10.21 27.55
C VAL A 89 -10.47 -10.67 26.31
N LEU A 90 -11.70 -10.20 26.13
CA LEU A 90 -12.52 -10.60 24.98
C LEU A 90 -11.91 -10.12 23.66
N SER A 91 -11.41 -8.90 23.59
CA SER A 91 -10.75 -8.39 22.37
C SER A 91 -9.47 -9.18 22.05
N THR A 92 -8.75 -9.63 23.07
CA THR A 92 -7.53 -10.43 22.90
C THR A 92 -7.84 -11.88 22.52
N VAL A 93 -8.75 -12.53 23.22
CA VAL A 93 -9.06 -13.96 23.00
C VAL A 93 -9.89 -14.16 21.72
N LEU A 94 -10.86 -13.30 21.43
CA LEU A 94 -11.73 -13.42 20.25
C LEU A 94 -11.20 -12.68 19.01
N GLY A 95 -10.34 -11.67 19.20
CA GLY A 95 -9.71 -10.89 18.15
C GLY A 95 -8.37 -11.45 17.67
N HIS A 96 -7.44 -10.56 17.36
CA HIS A 96 -6.08 -10.87 16.91
C HIS A 96 -5.05 -10.85 18.06
N GLY A 97 -5.49 -11.06 19.29
CA GLY A 97 -4.63 -11.03 20.46
C GLY A 97 -4.10 -9.63 20.77
N PRO A 98 -2.89 -9.53 21.34
CA PRO A 98 -2.30 -8.25 21.77
C PRO A 98 -2.04 -7.28 20.63
N ILE A 99 -2.03 -7.73 19.39
CA ILE A 99 -1.82 -6.86 18.20
C ILE A 99 -3.11 -6.16 17.75
N GLU A 100 -4.28 -6.46 18.33
CA GLU A 100 -5.56 -5.84 17.95
C GLU A 100 -5.54 -4.31 18.01
N PRO A 101 -5.00 -3.65 19.07
CA PRO A 101 -4.91 -2.20 19.10
C PRO A 101 -4.04 -1.60 17.97
N LEU A 102 -2.96 -2.29 17.60
CA LEU A 102 -2.09 -1.88 16.48
C LEU A 102 -2.79 -2.05 15.13
N LEU A 103 -3.64 -3.08 14.99
CA LEU A 103 -4.46 -3.26 13.80
C LEU A 103 -5.52 -2.17 13.65
N GLN A 104 -6.06 -1.67 14.75
CA GLN A 104 -7.06 -0.60 14.76
C GLN A 104 -6.47 0.81 14.60
N ASP A 105 -5.19 1.03 14.95
CA ASP A 105 -4.52 2.33 14.78
C ASP A 105 -4.24 2.62 13.31
N ASN A 106 -4.97 3.57 12.71
CA ASN A 106 -4.84 3.92 11.29
C ASN A 106 -3.48 4.48 10.88
N ASP A 107 -2.67 4.95 11.82
CA ASP A 107 -1.34 5.50 11.55
C ASP A 107 -0.26 4.40 11.52
N VAL A 108 -0.56 3.21 12.03
CA VAL A 108 0.33 2.04 11.94
C VAL A 108 0.25 1.45 10.53
N SER A 109 1.39 1.34 9.86
CA SER A 109 1.52 0.80 8.49
C SER A 109 1.90 -0.67 8.46
N GLU A 110 2.73 -1.13 9.42
CA GLU A 110 3.24 -2.50 9.48
C GLU A 110 3.37 -2.96 10.92
N ILE A 111 3.05 -4.22 11.18
CA ILE A 111 3.21 -4.90 12.48
C ILE A 111 4.08 -6.12 12.24
N VAL A 112 5.18 -6.24 12.99
CA VAL A 112 6.13 -7.36 12.89
C VAL A 112 6.29 -8.01 14.24
N VAL A 113 5.80 -9.24 14.36
CA VAL A 113 6.00 -10.11 15.50
C VAL A 113 7.20 -10.99 15.20
N GLN A 114 8.34 -10.69 15.80
CA GLN A 114 9.59 -11.46 15.65
C GLN A 114 9.60 -12.70 16.53
N LYS A 115 8.98 -12.60 17.71
CA LYS A 115 8.73 -13.66 18.71
C LYS A 115 7.48 -13.27 19.49
N TYR A 116 6.94 -14.20 20.27
CA TYR A 116 5.75 -13.95 21.10
C TYR A 116 5.93 -12.74 22.06
N ASP A 117 7.16 -12.45 22.52
CA ASP A 117 7.53 -11.36 23.44
C ASP A 117 8.21 -10.16 22.75
N ASN A 118 8.38 -10.21 21.43
CA ASN A 118 9.05 -9.14 20.68
C ASN A 118 8.22 -8.71 19.48
N ILE A 119 7.44 -7.63 19.67
CA ILE A 119 6.59 -7.03 18.66
C ILE A 119 7.13 -5.63 18.36
N VAL A 120 7.30 -5.33 17.08
CA VAL A 120 7.61 -3.98 16.59
C VAL A 120 6.56 -3.57 15.56
N TYR A 121 6.36 -2.27 15.41
CA TYR A 121 5.43 -1.72 14.42
C TYR A 121 5.99 -0.46 13.77
N GLU A 122 5.62 -0.22 12.51
CA GLU A 122 5.96 1.01 11.79
C GLU A 122 4.81 2.00 11.89
N LYS A 123 5.12 3.23 12.36
CA LYS A 123 4.23 4.38 12.38
C LYS A 123 4.97 5.59 11.83
N ASP A 124 4.37 6.31 10.88
CA ASP A 124 4.98 7.46 10.19
C ASP A 124 6.37 7.16 9.56
N GLY A 125 6.60 5.90 9.17
CA GLY A 125 7.87 5.45 8.61
C GLY A 125 8.97 5.21 9.65
N ILE A 126 8.67 5.24 10.95
CA ILE A 126 9.58 4.96 12.04
C ILE A 126 9.17 3.65 12.72
N ILE A 127 10.16 2.81 13.03
CA ILE A 127 9.94 1.56 13.76
C ILE A 127 9.89 1.83 15.25
N HIS A 128 8.84 1.37 15.90
CA HIS A 128 8.62 1.45 17.35
C HIS A 128 8.56 0.05 17.94
N LYS A 129 9.07 -0.11 19.16
CA LYS A 129 8.86 -1.33 19.94
C LYS A 129 7.50 -1.25 20.62
N SER A 130 6.74 -2.34 20.57
CA SER A 130 5.45 -2.45 21.25
C SER A 130 5.64 -2.78 22.74
N GLU A 131 4.77 -2.23 23.58
CA GLU A 131 4.69 -2.57 25.01
C GLU A 131 3.86 -3.84 25.26
N VAL A 132 3.07 -4.28 24.28
CA VAL A 132 2.26 -5.50 24.39
C VAL A 132 3.01 -6.71 23.81
N SER A 133 2.71 -7.89 24.34
CA SER A 133 3.29 -9.17 23.90
C SER A 133 2.23 -10.28 23.94
N PHE A 134 2.47 -11.36 23.22
CA PHE A 134 1.72 -12.59 23.39
C PHE A 134 2.13 -13.26 24.72
N VAL A 135 1.24 -14.06 25.28
CA VAL A 135 1.50 -14.75 26.56
C VAL A 135 2.67 -15.73 26.41
N ASP A 136 2.62 -16.52 25.34
CA ASP A 136 3.63 -17.52 25.00
C ASP A 136 3.62 -17.85 23.50
N GLU A 137 4.47 -18.74 23.07
CA GLU A 137 4.56 -19.23 21.67
C GLU A 137 3.26 -19.92 21.22
N ASN A 138 2.56 -20.64 22.08
CA ASN A 138 1.32 -21.32 21.72
C ASN A 138 0.20 -20.32 21.47
N HIS A 139 0.12 -19.26 22.27
CA HIS A 139 -0.83 -18.16 22.04
C HIS A 139 -0.58 -17.48 20.68
N LEU A 140 0.69 -17.17 20.36
CA LEU A 140 1.05 -16.62 19.03
C LEU A 140 0.64 -17.56 17.90
N ARG A 141 0.94 -18.85 17.99
CA ARG A 141 0.57 -19.86 16.98
C ARG A 141 -0.93 -20.00 16.82
N THR A 142 -1.70 -19.93 17.91
CA THR A 142 -3.15 -19.96 17.86
C THR A 142 -3.71 -18.77 17.10
N ILE A 143 -3.19 -17.57 17.34
CA ILE A 143 -3.59 -16.37 16.60
C ILE A 143 -3.19 -16.46 15.13
N ILE A 144 -1.97 -16.92 14.82
CA ILE A 144 -1.54 -17.16 13.44
C ILE A 144 -2.48 -18.12 12.73
N ASN A 145 -2.77 -19.28 13.32
CA ASN A 145 -3.68 -20.27 12.75
C ASN A 145 -5.06 -19.68 12.47
N ARG A 146 -5.60 -18.91 13.40
CA ARG A 146 -6.90 -18.24 13.25
C ARG A 146 -6.92 -17.25 12.08
N ILE A 147 -5.88 -16.43 11.96
CA ILE A 147 -5.71 -15.45 10.87
C ILE A 147 -5.68 -16.19 9.52
N VAL A 148 -4.86 -17.22 9.43
CA VAL A 148 -4.59 -17.97 8.21
C VAL A 148 -5.82 -18.77 7.76
N GLN A 149 -6.53 -19.42 8.71
CA GLN A 149 -7.76 -20.17 8.42
C GLN A 149 -8.89 -19.26 7.93
N LYS A 150 -9.08 -18.09 8.54
CA LYS A 150 -10.07 -17.09 8.06
C LYS A 150 -9.80 -16.62 6.63
N ALA A 151 -8.55 -16.71 6.18
CA ALA A 151 -8.14 -16.44 4.80
C ALA A 151 -8.21 -17.69 3.88
N GLY A 152 -8.75 -18.82 4.37
CA GLY A 152 -8.85 -20.08 3.62
C GLY A 152 -7.50 -20.76 3.38
N ARG A 153 -6.50 -20.49 4.22
CA ARG A 153 -5.16 -21.06 4.14
C ARG A 153 -4.86 -21.93 5.35
N GLN A 154 -3.76 -22.68 5.29
CA GLN A 154 -3.27 -23.49 6.40
C GLN A 154 -1.78 -23.27 6.59
N ILE A 155 -1.32 -23.34 7.84
CA ILE A 155 0.08 -23.34 8.20
C ILE A 155 0.35 -24.51 9.15
N ASN A 156 1.32 -25.34 8.83
CA ASN A 156 1.72 -26.50 9.62
C ASN A 156 3.17 -26.89 9.29
N ILE A 157 3.69 -27.95 9.89
CA ILE A 157 5.08 -28.40 9.70
C ILE A 157 5.38 -28.73 8.22
N MET A 158 4.40 -29.20 7.45
CA MET A 158 4.55 -29.51 6.01
C MET A 158 4.52 -28.26 5.14
N THR A 159 3.81 -27.24 5.59
CA THR A 159 3.68 -25.92 4.95
C THR A 159 3.98 -24.82 5.96
N PRO A 160 5.27 -24.66 6.36
CA PRO A 160 5.66 -23.80 7.47
C PRO A 160 5.70 -22.31 7.15
N ILE A 161 5.42 -21.92 5.92
CA ILE A 161 5.37 -20.54 5.43
C ILE A 161 4.00 -20.32 4.79
N VAL A 162 3.35 -19.21 5.12
CA VAL A 162 2.06 -18.85 4.51
C VAL A 162 1.97 -17.34 4.26
N ASP A 163 1.46 -17.02 3.07
CA ASP A 163 0.95 -15.69 2.75
C ASP A 163 -0.57 -15.73 2.77
N ALA A 164 -1.17 -14.77 3.46
CA ALA A 164 -2.60 -14.66 3.62
C ALA A 164 -3.05 -13.20 3.51
N ARG A 165 -4.38 -12.99 3.50
CA ARG A 165 -4.97 -11.66 3.43
C ARG A 165 -6.13 -11.55 4.40
N LEU A 166 -6.14 -10.49 5.19
CA LEU A 166 -7.27 -10.15 6.06
C LEU A 166 -8.45 -9.61 5.25
N LYS A 167 -9.64 -9.58 5.85
CA LYS A 167 -10.86 -9.05 5.20
C LYS A 167 -10.76 -7.57 4.83
N ASP A 168 -9.97 -6.80 5.57
CA ASP A 168 -9.69 -5.38 5.30
C ASP A 168 -8.70 -5.17 4.14
N GLY A 169 -8.11 -6.25 3.62
CA GLY A 169 -7.12 -6.21 2.56
C GLY A 169 -5.66 -6.23 3.03
N SER A 170 -5.40 -6.19 4.33
CA SER A 170 -4.05 -6.26 4.89
C SER A 170 -3.37 -7.58 4.53
N ARG A 171 -2.09 -7.52 4.16
CA ARG A 171 -1.27 -8.69 3.82
C ARG A 171 -0.68 -9.28 5.08
N VAL A 172 -0.69 -10.58 5.17
CA VAL A 172 -0.13 -11.34 6.28
C VAL A 172 0.88 -12.34 5.75
N ASN A 173 2.08 -12.32 6.30
CA ASN A 173 3.05 -13.41 6.15
C ASN A 173 3.29 -14.03 7.52
N ALA A 174 3.25 -15.34 7.62
CA ALA A 174 3.60 -16.07 8.83
C ALA A 174 4.54 -17.21 8.53
N THR A 175 5.46 -17.46 9.47
CA THR A 175 6.44 -18.55 9.39
C THR A 175 6.51 -19.25 10.74
N ILE A 176 6.61 -20.57 10.74
CA ILE A 176 6.69 -21.39 11.96
C ILE A 176 7.92 -22.32 11.91
N PRO A 177 8.37 -22.87 13.04
CA PRO A 177 9.37 -23.92 13.05
C PRO A 177 8.99 -25.11 12.12
N PRO A 178 9.98 -25.73 11.43
CA PRO A 178 11.43 -25.59 11.62
C PRO A 178 12.09 -24.46 10.79
N VAL A 179 11.36 -23.78 9.91
CA VAL A 179 11.92 -22.70 9.04
C VAL A 179 12.28 -21.46 9.87
N SER A 180 11.53 -21.21 10.93
CA SER A 180 11.80 -20.15 11.91
C SER A 180 12.25 -20.78 13.23
N PRO A 181 13.55 -21.06 13.44
CA PRO A 181 14.04 -21.85 14.57
C PRO A 181 13.85 -21.18 15.93
N ASP A 182 13.75 -19.86 15.96
CA ASP A 182 13.56 -19.07 17.18
C ASP A 182 12.09 -18.95 17.65
N GLY A 183 11.15 -19.57 16.93
CA GLY A 183 9.71 -19.50 17.18
C GLY A 183 8.92 -19.03 15.98
N ALA A 184 7.61 -18.93 16.12
CA ALA A 184 6.74 -18.42 15.07
C ALA A 184 6.93 -16.91 14.86
N THR A 185 6.82 -16.46 13.60
CA THR A 185 6.85 -15.05 13.23
C THR A 185 5.58 -14.68 12.50
N LEU A 186 5.18 -13.41 12.62
CA LEU A 186 4.02 -12.86 11.94
C LEU A 186 4.29 -11.44 11.49
N THR A 187 4.12 -11.18 10.22
CA THR A 187 4.19 -9.81 9.67
C THR A 187 2.85 -9.45 9.06
N ILE A 188 2.29 -8.31 9.46
CA ILE A 188 1.05 -7.77 8.92
C ILE A 188 1.34 -6.40 8.34
N ARG A 189 1.26 -6.30 7.01
CA ARG A 189 1.32 -5.02 6.31
C ARG A 189 -0.10 -4.51 6.11
N LYS A 190 -0.46 -3.47 6.85
CA LYS A 190 -1.81 -2.92 6.84
C LYS A 190 -2.15 -2.29 5.52
N PHE A 191 -3.39 -2.51 5.13
CA PHE A 191 -3.97 -1.87 3.96
C PHE A 191 -4.38 -0.46 4.31
N ASN A 192 -3.55 0.54 3.92
CA ASN A 192 -3.87 1.94 4.20
C ASN A 192 -5.10 2.38 3.41
N ASN A 193 -6.16 2.75 4.13
CA ASN A 193 -7.44 3.15 3.53
C ASN A 193 -7.43 4.56 2.94
N LYS A 194 -6.44 5.40 3.24
CA LYS A 194 -6.39 6.80 2.81
C LYS A 194 -5.63 6.93 1.48
N ALA A 195 -6.36 7.12 0.40
CA ALA A 195 -5.74 7.52 -0.87
C ALA A 195 -5.26 8.97 -0.75
N LEU A 196 -3.96 9.21 -0.99
CA LEU A 196 -3.41 10.57 -1.02
C LEU A 196 -3.79 11.26 -2.34
N SER A 197 -4.28 12.48 -2.24
CA SER A 197 -4.57 13.35 -3.39
C SER A 197 -3.31 14.12 -3.83
N GLY A 198 -3.36 14.75 -5.00
CA GLY A 198 -2.28 15.65 -5.44
C GLY A 198 -2.04 16.82 -4.48
N ASN A 199 -3.09 17.31 -3.80
CA ASN A 199 -2.95 18.36 -2.78
C ASN A 199 -2.23 17.85 -1.53
N ASP A 200 -2.44 16.58 -1.13
CA ASP A 200 -1.69 15.99 -0.03
C ASP A 200 -0.20 15.87 -0.39
N TYR A 201 0.13 15.51 -1.63
CA TYR A 201 1.52 15.50 -2.11
C TYR A 201 2.17 16.88 -2.11
N LEU A 202 1.41 17.94 -2.42
CA LEU A 202 1.88 19.33 -2.29
C LEU A 202 2.13 19.70 -0.82
N ALA A 203 1.19 19.37 0.07
CA ALA A 203 1.29 19.66 1.51
C ALA A 203 2.46 18.92 2.18
N LEU A 204 2.74 17.68 1.76
CA LEU A 204 3.88 16.88 2.22
C LEU A 204 5.22 17.34 1.61
N GLY A 205 5.22 18.30 0.68
CA GLY A 205 6.43 18.71 -0.03
C GLY A 205 7.06 17.60 -0.87
N SER A 206 6.24 16.65 -1.34
CA SER A 206 6.69 15.53 -2.17
C SER A 206 6.85 15.90 -3.65
N LEU A 207 6.16 16.96 -4.09
CA LEU A 207 6.28 17.62 -5.40
C LEU A 207 5.83 19.08 -5.29
N ASN A 208 6.02 19.88 -6.35
CA ASN A 208 5.53 21.25 -6.44
C ASN A 208 4.36 21.39 -7.44
N ARG A 209 3.72 22.57 -7.46
CA ARG A 209 2.57 22.85 -8.35
C ARG A 209 2.86 22.65 -9.86
N PRO A 210 3.98 23.12 -10.43
CA PRO A 210 4.34 22.85 -11.83
C PRO A 210 4.39 21.36 -12.16
N MET A 211 5.03 20.55 -11.29
CA MET A 211 5.11 19.09 -11.45
C MET A 211 3.74 18.44 -11.40
N LEU A 212 2.88 18.83 -10.43
CA LEU A 212 1.53 18.30 -10.29
C LEU A 212 0.67 18.64 -11.53
N TYR A 213 0.77 19.89 -12.02
CA TYR A 213 0.08 20.33 -13.24
C TYR A 213 0.50 19.51 -14.46
N PHE A 214 1.82 19.31 -14.64
CA PHE A 214 2.37 18.49 -15.73
C PHE A 214 1.86 17.05 -15.67
N LEU A 215 1.96 16.39 -14.49
CA LEU A 215 1.53 15.01 -14.32
C LEU A 215 0.02 14.83 -14.53
N ASN A 216 -0.80 15.78 -14.04
CA ASN A 216 -2.24 15.77 -14.31
C ASN A 216 -2.52 15.86 -15.81
N ALA A 217 -1.85 16.77 -16.52
CA ALA A 217 -2.01 16.92 -17.96
C ALA A 217 -1.53 15.66 -18.71
N CYS A 218 -0.43 15.04 -18.30
CA CYS A 218 0.07 13.78 -18.86
C CYS A 218 -0.96 12.66 -18.73
N VAL A 219 -1.51 12.44 -17.53
CA VAL A 219 -2.51 11.38 -17.33
C VAL A 219 -3.75 11.62 -18.18
N ARG A 220 -4.29 12.84 -18.17
CA ARG A 220 -5.45 13.20 -19.01
C ARG A 220 -5.15 13.12 -20.50
N GLY A 221 -3.93 13.49 -20.89
CA GLY A 221 -3.43 13.47 -22.27
C GLY A 221 -3.00 12.09 -22.78
N ARG A 222 -3.32 11.01 -22.05
CA ARG A 222 -2.99 9.63 -22.43
C ARG A 222 -1.49 9.40 -22.65
N ILE A 223 -0.67 10.02 -21.81
CA ILE A 223 0.77 9.77 -21.78
C ILE A 223 1.06 8.53 -20.96
N SER A 224 1.77 7.57 -21.51
CA SER A 224 2.20 6.35 -20.80
C SER A 224 3.30 6.67 -19.80
N ILE A 225 3.07 6.28 -18.53
CA ILE A 225 3.91 6.70 -17.40
C ILE A 225 4.44 5.48 -16.65
N PHE A 226 5.73 5.48 -16.34
CA PHE A 226 6.33 4.58 -15.36
C PHE A 226 6.71 5.33 -14.09
N VAL A 227 6.26 4.81 -12.94
CA VAL A 227 6.69 5.26 -11.62
C VAL A 227 7.82 4.36 -11.14
N SER A 228 9.01 4.91 -10.99
CA SER A 228 10.22 4.19 -10.61
C SER A 228 10.70 4.58 -9.21
N GLY A 229 11.34 3.65 -8.52
CA GLY A 229 11.92 3.88 -7.18
C GLY A 229 12.21 2.62 -6.41
N GLY A 230 12.93 2.74 -5.30
CA GLY A 230 13.25 1.65 -4.39
C GLY A 230 12.04 1.11 -3.61
N THR A 231 12.29 0.11 -2.76
CA THR A 231 11.27 -0.44 -1.86
C THR A 231 10.86 0.61 -0.82
N GLY A 232 9.55 0.67 -0.50
CA GLY A 232 9.02 1.57 0.53
C GLY A 232 9.05 3.07 0.19
N THR A 233 9.35 3.44 -1.07
CA THR A 233 9.39 4.85 -1.51
C THR A 233 8.00 5.44 -1.76
N GLY A 234 6.95 4.61 -1.87
CA GLY A 234 5.58 5.06 -2.13
C GLY A 234 5.18 5.02 -3.60
N LYS A 235 5.77 4.14 -4.43
CA LYS A 235 5.42 3.97 -5.86
C LYS A 235 3.94 3.69 -6.07
N THR A 236 3.37 2.70 -5.37
CA THR A 236 1.94 2.34 -5.49
C THR A 236 1.03 3.47 -5.03
N THR A 237 1.44 4.22 -3.99
CA THR A 237 0.69 5.40 -3.53
C THR A 237 0.69 6.51 -4.59
N LEU A 238 1.84 6.75 -5.24
CA LEU A 238 1.96 7.72 -6.33
C LEU A 238 1.16 7.26 -7.57
N LEU A 239 1.26 5.98 -7.92
CA LEU A 239 0.45 5.37 -8.99
C LEU A 239 -1.04 5.59 -8.74
N ASN A 240 -1.51 5.35 -7.52
CA ASN A 240 -2.90 5.55 -7.13
C ASN A 240 -3.32 7.03 -7.27
N MET A 241 -2.48 7.98 -6.82
CA MET A 241 -2.72 9.42 -6.99
C MET A 241 -2.79 9.82 -8.46
N LEU A 242 -1.87 9.34 -9.31
CA LEU A 242 -1.89 9.60 -10.75
C LEU A 242 -3.13 9.02 -11.40
N SER A 243 -3.49 7.79 -11.05
CA SER A 243 -4.67 7.09 -11.59
C SER A 243 -5.97 7.82 -11.29
N ALA A 244 -6.05 8.62 -10.22
CA ALA A 244 -7.23 9.44 -9.92
C ALA A 244 -7.50 10.54 -10.96
N TYR A 245 -6.53 10.90 -11.79
CA TYR A 245 -6.70 11.88 -12.87
C TYR A 245 -7.21 11.28 -14.19
N VAL A 246 -7.34 9.95 -14.27
CA VAL A 246 -7.91 9.30 -15.46
C VAL A 246 -9.38 9.73 -15.61
N PRO A 247 -9.82 10.16 -16.80
CA PRO A 247 -11.20 10.56 -17.05
C PRO A 247 -12.21 9.46 -16.71
N SER A 248 -13.37 9.85 -16.16
CA SER A 248 -14.40 8.92 -15.68
C SER A 248 -15.12 8.13 -16.79
N ASN A 249 -15.00 8.56 -18.03
CA ASN A 249 -15.57 7.88 -19.20
C ASN A 249 -14.65 6.79 -19.78
N GLU A 250 -13.43 6.62 -19.25
CA GLU A 250 -12.51 5.59 -19.71
C GLU A 250 -12.68 4.28 -18.92
N LEU A 251 -12.54 3.14 -19.60
CA LEU A 251 -12.51 1.82 -18.98
C LEU A 251 -11.08 1.50 -18.54
N ILE A 252 -10.90 1.34 -17.25
CA ILE A 252 -9.62 1.04 -16.62
C ILE A 252 -9.59 -0.42 -16.20
N ILE A 253 -8.52 -1.13 -16.55
CA ILE A 253 -8.23 -2.45 -15.99
C ILE A 253 -7.00 -2.33 -15.10
N THR A 254 -7.14 -2.66 -13.81
CA THR A 254 -6.00 -2.78 -12.90
C THR A 254 -5.56 -4.23 -12.80
N ILE A 255 -4.24 -4.43 -12.77
CA ILE A 255 -3.62 -5.76 -12.59
C ILE A 255 -2.61 -5.61 -11.45
N GLU A 256 -2.80 -6.40 -10.41
CA GLU A 256 -2.03 -6.28 -9.19
C GLU A 256 -1.72 -7.67 -8.60
N ASP A 257 -0.60 -7.80 -7.90
CA ASP A 257 -0.35 -9.02 -7.12
C ASP A 257 -1.33 -9.14 -5.96
N THR A 258 -1.69 -7.99 -5.40
CA THR A 258 -2.73 -7.79 -4.41
C THR A 258 -3.38 -6.46 -4.71
N CYS A 259 -4.71 -6.43 -4.78
CA CYS A 259 -5.46 -5.22 -5.11
C CYS A 259 -5.28 -4.12 -4.06
N GLU A 260 -4.31 -3.23 -4.25
CA GLU A 260 -4.01 -2.07 -3.39
C GLU A 260 -4.56 -0.76 -3.95
N LEU A 261 -4.78 -0.67 -5.26
CA LEU A 261 -5.27 0.54 -5.90
C LEU A 261 -6.73 0.82 -5.58
N LYS A 262 -7.06 2.09 -5.36
CA LYS A 262 -8.38 2.59 -4.96
C LYS A 262 -8.87 3.66 -5.92
N LEU A 263 -9.10 3.25 -7.16
CA LEU A 263 -9.64 4.12 -8.17
C LEU A 263 -11.13 4.39 -7.89
N GLN A 264 -11.52 5.67 -8.02
CA GLN A 264 -12.89 6.13 -7.77
C GLN A 264 -13.72 6.23 -9.05
N GLN A 265 -13.12 5.97 -10.21
CA GLN A 265 -13.83 5.99 -11.48
C GLN A 265 -14.86 4.85 -11.54
N PRO A 266 -16.01 5.09 -12.21
CA PRO A 266 -17.11 4.11 -12.26
C PRO A 266 -16.77 2.87 -13.10
N ASN A 267 -15.85 3.00 -14.07
CA ASN A 267 -15.54 1.95 -15.03
C ASN A 267 -14.19 1.30 -14.74
N VAL A 268 -14.05 0.67 -13.58
CA VAL A 268 -12.81 -0.03 -13.16
C VAL A 268 -13.05 -1.52 -13.04
N ARG A 269 -12.22 -2.31 -13.72
CA ARG A 269 -12.13 -3.77 -13.52
C ARG A 269 -10.81 -4.08 -12.84
N ARG A 270 -10.89 -4.78 -11.72
CA ARG A 270 -9.71 -5.17 -10.93
C ARG A 270 -9.41 -6.64 -11.16
N MET A 271 -8.14 -6.94 -11.44
CA MET A 271 -7.65 -8.30 -11.57
C MET A 271 -6.47 -8.50 -10.63
N GLU A 272 -6.44 -9.64 -9.97
CA GLU A 272 -5.41 -10.02 -9.00
C GLU A 272 -4.75 -11.33 -9.41
N VAL A 273 -3.43 -11.38 -9.26
CA VAL A 273 -2.61 -12.58 -9.47
C VAL A 273 -3.05 -13.67 -8.51
N ARG A 274 -3.15 -14.90 -9.02
CA ARG A 274 -3.45 -16.07 -8.19
C ARG A 274 -2.33 -17.09 -8.28
N SER A 275 -1.58 -17.21 -7.20
CA SER A 275 -0.61 -18.30 -7.03
C SER A 275 -1.35 -19.61 -6.75
N SER A 276 -0.93 -20.70 -7.40
CA SER A 276 -1.41 -22.04 -7.10
C SER A 276 -0.98 -22.47 -5.70
N THR A 277 -1.91 -23.05 -4.95
CA THR A 277 -1.67 -23.65 -3.63
C THR A 277 -1.74 -25.17 -3.66
N SER A 278 -2.12 -25.75 -4.81
CA SER A 278 -2.17 -27.19 -5.05
C SER A 278 -1.82 -27.48 -6.52
N SER A 279 -1.42 -28.71 -6.82
CA SER A 279 -1.10 -29.16 -8.19
C SER A 279 -2.25 -29.00 -9.18
N ASP A 280 -3.49 -28.99 -8.70
CA ASP A 280 -4.70 -28.97 -9.53
C ASP A 280 -5.22 -27.56 -9.82
N MET A 281 -4.63 -26.52 -9.22
CA MET A 281 -5.04 -25.13 -9.43
C MET A 281 -4.16 -24.43 -10.45
N LEU A 282 -4.79 -23.82 -11.47
CA LEU A 282 -4.08 -22.98 -12.42
C LEU A 282 -3.49 -21.74 -11.74
N THR A 283 -2.18 -21.56 -11.88
CA THR A 283 -1.52 -20.28 -11.56
C THR A 283 -1.93 -19.24 -12.60
N VAL A 284 -2.41 -18.09 -12.14
CA VAL A 284 -2.75 -16.94 -13.00
C VAL A 284 -1.78 -15.83 -12.67
N ASP A 285 -0.73 -15.70 -13.47
CA ASP A 285 0.32 -14.70 -13.33
C ASP A 285 -0.04 -13.37 -14.01
N GLN A 286 0.81 -12.34 -13.82
CA GLN A 286 0.61 -11.03 -14.43
C GLN A 286 0.55 -11.11 -15.96
N LYS A 287 1.35 -11.96 -16.61
CA LYS A 287 1.39 -12.12 -18.04
C LYS A 287 0.04 -12.61 -18.61
N ILE A 288 -0.56 -13.61 -17.98
CA ILE A 288 -1.89 -14.11 -18.34
C ILE A 288 -2.93 -12.99 -18.19
N LEU A 289 -2.85 -12.20 -17.09
CA LEU A 289 -3.79 -11.12 -16.81
C LEU A 289 -3.66 -9.97 -17.82
N VAL A 290 -2.44 -9.55 -18.19
CA VAL A 290 -2.23 -8.51 -19.22
C VAL A 290 -2.80 -8.96 -20.55
N ARG A 291 -2.50 -10.18 -20.99
CA ARG A 291 -3.06 -10.75 -22.24
C ARG A 291 -4.58 -10.86 -22.20
N ASN A 292 -5.16 -11.18 -21.05
CA ASN A 292 -6.60 -11.22 -20.88
C ASN A 292 -7.22 -9.81 -20.88
N ALA A 293 -6.54 -8.83 -20.30
CA ALA A 293 -6.99 -7.43 -20.30
C ALA A 293 -7.18 -6.89 -21.71
N LEU A 294 -6.25 -7.16 -22.62
CA LEU A 294 -6.30 -6.72 -24.03
C LEU A 294 -7.58 -7.20 -24.78
N ARG A 295 -8.21 -8.30 -24.32
CA ARG A 295 -9.46 -8.81 -24.89
C ARG A 295 -10.72 -8.20 -24.26
N GLN A 296 -10.57 -7.36 -23.25
CA GLN A 296 -11.68 -6.76 -22.51
C GLN A 296 -11.97 -5.31 -22.90
N ARG A 297 -11.36 -4.82 -24.02
CA ARG A 297 -11.50 -3.45 -24.55
C ARG A 297 -11.13 -2.38 -23.51
N PRO A 298 -9.98 -2.44 -22.86
CA PRO A 298 -9.58 -1.39 -21.95
C PRO A 298 -9.19 -0.12 -22.72
N ASP A 299 -9.50 1.05 -22.14
CA ASP A 299 -8.87 2.30 -22.57
C ASP A 299 -7.49 2.44 -21.95
N ARG A 300 -7.31 1.94 -20.72
CA ARG A 300 -6.02 1.93 -20.01
C ARG A 300 -5.81 0.67 -19.21
N ILE A 301 -4.56 0.24 -19.15
CA ILE A 301 -4.10 -0.81 -18.25
C ILE A 301 -3.23 -0.17 -17.17
N ILE A 302 -3.56 -0.40 -15.90
CA ILE A 302 -2.75 0.04 -14.77
C ILE A 302 -2.19 -1.21 -14.10
N LEU A 303 -0.88 -1.41 -14.24
CA LEU A 303 -0.18 -2.53 -13.63
C LEU A 303 0.49 -2.07 -12.34
N GLY A 304 0.08 -2.63 -11.20
CA GLY A 304 0.52 -2.22 -9.87
C GLY A 304 2.04 -2.23 -9.72
N GLU A 305 2.69 -3.29 -10.19
CA GLU A 305 4.15 -3.40 -10.24
C GLU A 305 4.60 -4.35 -11.35
N THR A 306 5.59 -3.93 -12.13
CA THR A 306 6.24 -4.76 -13.15
C THR A 306 7.53 -5.32 -12.61
N ARG A 307 7.64 -6.65 -12.51
CA ARG A 307 8.81 -7.33 -11.92
C ARG A 307 9.27 -8.60 -12.63
N ASP A 308 8.58 -8.99 -13.69
CA ASP A 308 8.85 -10.19 -14.47
C ASP A 308 8.70 -9.96 -15.99
N GLY A 309 8.69 -11.05 -16.76
CA GLY A 309 8.55 -11.03 -18.20
C GLY A 309 7.21 -10.50 -18.74
N SER A 310 6.23 -10.16 -17.89
CA SER A 310 4.97 -9.51 -18.27
C SER A 310 5.18 -8.10 -18.85
N ILE A 311 6.36 -7.51 -18.60
CA ILE A 311 6.77 -6.23 -19.19
C ILE A 311 6.65 -6.20 -20.70
N VAL A 312 6.92 -7.30 -21.37
CA VAL A 312 6.85 -7.43 -22.85
C VAL A 312 5.41 -7.18 -23.32
N ASP A 313 4.45 -7.84 -22.68
CA ASP A 313 3.04 -7.70 -23.02
C ASP A 313 2.51 -6.30 -22.67
N LEU A 314 2.98 -5.69 -21.58
CA LEU A 314 2.62 -4.32 -21.19
C LEU A 314 3.18 -3.27 -22.17
N ILE A 315 4.46 -3.36 -22.52
CA ILE A 315 5.10 -2.47 -23.50
C ILE A 315 4.40 -2.58 -24.85
N SER A 316 4.10 -3.81 -25.30
CA SER A 316 3.32 -4.04 -26.52
C SER A 316 1.93 -3.40 -26.45
N ALA A 317 1.25 -3.49 -25.30
CA ALA A 317 -0.05 -2.85 -25.09
C ALA A 317 0.04 -1.33 -25.20
N MET A 318 1.06 -0.70 -24.55
CA MET A 318 1.29 0.74 -24.58
C MET A 318 1.56 1.26 -25.99
N SER A 319 2.19 0.46 -26.88
CA SER A 319 2.48 0.81 -28.27
C SER A 319 1.35 0.49 -29.24
N SER A 320 0.31 -0.28 -28.82
CA SER A 320 -0.72 -0.82 -29.70
C SER A 320 -2.15 -0.36 -29.35
N GLY A 321 -2.30 0.92 -28.99
CA GLY A 321 -3.61 1.56 -28.82
C GLY A 321 -4.14 1.62 -27.38
N HIS A 322 -3.33 1.21 -26.36
CA HIS A 322 -3.67 1.36 -24.95
C HIS A 322 -2.82 2.48 -24.31
N ASP A 323 -2.76 3.61 -25.03
CA ASP A 323 -2.06 4.82 -24.62
C ASP A 323 -2.50 5.32 -23.24
N GLY A 324 -1.54 5.83 -22.45
CA GLY A 324 -1.80 6.33 -21.12
C GLY A 324 -1.91 5.25 -20.05
N SER A 325 -1.49 4.04 -20.37
CA SER A 325 -1.29 2.98 -19.36
C SER A 325 -0.17 3.38 -18.39
N ILE A 326 -0.29 2.95 -17.14
CA ILE A 326 0.62 3.35 -16.07
C ILE A 326 1.09 2.10 -15.32
N SER A 327 2.38 2.07 -14.97
CA SER A 327 2.92 0.99 -14.14
C SER A 327 3.97 1.49 -13.16
N THR A 328 4.32 0.64 -12.17
CA THR A 328 5.48 0.87 -11.32
C THR A 328 6.58 -0.16 -11.57
N ILE A 329 7.81 0.22 -11.30
CA ILE A 329 8.97 -0.64 -11.45
C ILE A 329 10.04 -0.30 -10.41
N HIS A 330 10.82 -1.29 -10.00
CA HIS A 330 12.00 -1.07 -9.17
C HIS A 330 13.20 -0.70 -10.01
N ALA A 331 13.68 0.55 -9.90
CA ALA A 331 14.95 0.98 -10.44
C ALA A 331 15.54 2.16 -9.63
N ASN A 332 16.85 2.39 -9.77
CA ASN A 332 17.57 3.40 -9.00
C ASN A 332 17.37 4.82 -9.57
N ASP A 333 17.20 4.92 -10.88
CA ASP A 333 16.98 6.14 -11.64
C ASP A 333 16.32 5.83 -13.00
N PRO A 334 15.82 6.85 -13.73
CA PRO A 334 15.13 6.67 -15.02
C PRO A 334 15.99 6.03 -16.12
N GLU A 335 17.27 6.38 -16.20
CA GLU A 335 18.18 5.83 -17.21
C GLU A 335 18.46 4.35 -16.95
N ASN A 336 18.75 3.99 -15.70
CA ASN A 336 18.91 2.59 -15.29
C ASN A 336 17.62 1.77 -15.53
N MET A 337 16.45 2.38 -15.33
CA MET A 337 15.17 1.73 -15.61
C MET A 337 15.09 1.28 -17.08
N CYS A 338 15.35 2.21 -18.02
CA CYS A 338 15.19 1.94 -19.45
C CYS A 338 16.31 1.04 -20.01
N ASN A 339 17.55 1.30 -19.62
CA ASN A 339 18.71 0.69 -20.28
C ASN A 339 19.26 -0.55 -19.56
N VAL A 340 18.79 -0.83 -18.33
CA VAL A 340 19.24 -2.01 -17.56
C VAL A 340 18.06 -2.83 -17.05
N ARG A 341 17.15 -2.21 -16.28
CA ARG A 341 16.13 -2.97 -15.57
C ARG A 341 15.11 -3.61 -16.50
N ILE A 342 14.55 -2.84 -17.44
CA ILE A 342 13.56 -3.35 -18.39
C ILE A 342 14.17 -4.44 -19.30
N PRO A 343 15.37 -4.27 -19.91
CA PRO A 343 16.03 -5.35 -20.66
C PRO A 343 16.20 -6.65 -19.87
N ILE A 344 16.56 -6.56 -18.58
CA ILE A 344 16.63 -7.75 -17.72
C ILE A 344 15.26 -8.43 -17.59
N LEU A 345 14.17 -7.67 -17.40
CA LEU A 345 12.82 -8.23 -17.33
C LEU A 345 12.37 -8.85 -18.68
N TYR A 346 12.79 -8.27 -19.81
CA TYR A 346 12.57 -8.87 -21.12
C TYR A 346 13.20 -10.26 -21.22
N SER A 347 14.42 -10.45 -20.70
CA SER A 347 15.10 -11.74 -20.73
C SER A 347 14.41 -12.82 -19.87
N MET A 348 13.56 -12.43 -18.93
CA MET A 348 12.74 -13.37 -18.14
C MET A 348 11.57 -13.94 -18.95
N ASN A 349 11.20 -13.31 -20.09
CA ASN A 349 10.16 -13.83 -20.95
C ASN A 349 10.74 -14.86 -21.93
N LYS A 350 10.46 -16.13 -21.66
CA LYS A 350 10.97 -17.27 -22.44
C LYS A 350 10.30 -17.43 -23.82
N ASP A 351 9.20 -16.73 -24.08
CA ASP A 351 8.44 -16.88 -25.33
C ASP A 351 9.00 -16.03 -26.47
N VAL A 352 9.86 -15.05 -26.17
CA VAL A 352 10.38 -14.11 -27.14
C VAL A 352 11.89 -13.91 -26.96
N ASN A 353 12.56 -13.67 -28.08
CA ASN A 353 13.98 -13.35 -28.11
C ASN A 353 14.17 -12.10 -28.97
N PHE A 354 14.38 -10.95 -28.32
CA PHE A 354 14.61 -9.68 -28.98
C PHE A 354 16.10 -9.28 -28.89
N SER A 355 16.62 -8.61 -29.92
CA SER A 355 17.90 -7.94 -29.81
C SER A 355 17.82 -6.74 -28.86
N GLU A 356 18.94 -6.36 -28.26
CA GLU A 356 19.02 -5.18 -27.38
C GLU A 356 18.46 -3.92 -28.06
N LYS A 357 18.80 -3.71 -29.32
CA LYS A 357 18.27 -2.61 -30.12
C LYS A 357 16.74 -2.67 -30.28
N SER A 358 16.19 -3.85 -30.55
CA SER A 358 14.74 -4.01 -30.66
C SER A 358 14.03 -3.73 -29.34
N ILE A 359 14.63 -4.13 -28.20
CA ILE A 359 14.12 -3.82 -26.87
C ILE A 359 14.15 -2.31 -26.63
N ALA A 360 15.28 -1.65 -26.92
CA ALA A 360 15.41 -0.21 -26.75
C ALA A 360 14.41 0.57 -27.60
N MET A 361 14.18 0.16 -28.87
CA MET A 361 13.16 0.74 -29.74
C MET A 361 11.76 0.62 -29.14
N GLN A 362 11.36 -0.57 -28.68
CA GLN A 362 10.05 -0.80 -28.07
C GLN A 362 9.87 0.05 -26.81
N ILE A 363 10.88 0.16 -25.96
CA ILE A 363 10.85 1.00 -24.75
C ILE A 363 10.67 2.46 -25.12
N SER A 364 11.45 2.96 -26.11
CA SER A 364 11.43 4.37 -26.50
C SER A 364 10.11 4.79 -27.17
N GLU A 365 9.40 3.86 -27.78
CA GLU A 365 8.09 4.09 -28.38
C GLU A 365 6.96 4.06 -27.36
N ALA A 366 7.02 3.12 -26.40
CA ALA A 366 5.95 2.86 -25.46
C ALA A 366 5.95 3.79 -24.24
N ILE A 367 7.14 4.09 -23.69
CA ILE A 367 7.29 4.86 -22.45
C ILE A 367 7.58 6.33 -22.79
N GLN A 368 6.72 7.22 -22.34
CA GLN A 368 6.85 8.65 -22.62
C GLN A 368 7.36 9.44 -21.41
N VAL A 369 6.88 9.12 -20.19
CA VAL A 369 7.26 9.82 -18.96
C VAL A 369 7.65 8.82 -17.87
N ILE A 370 8.71 9.15 -17.14
CA ILE A 370 9.20 8.39 -15.99
C ILE A 370 9.20 9.31 -14.78
N VAL A 371 8.59 8.85 -13.68
CA VAL A 371 8.52 9.58 -12.42
C VAL A 371 9.31 8.82 -11.37
N GLN A 372 10.48 9.34 -11.01
CA GLN A 372 11.36 8.74 -10.01
C GLN A 372 11.01 9.25 -8.62
N ILE A 373 10.64 8.34 -7.70
CA ILE A 373 10.37 8.66 -6.31
C ILE A 373 11.44 8.08 -5.38
N LYS A 374 11.93 8.87 -4.41
CA LYS A 374 12.95 8.46 -3.44
C LYS A 374 12.49 8.73 -2.01
N ARG A 375 12.93 7.87 -1.09
CA ARG A 375 12.88 8.13 0.35
C ARG A 375 14.18 8.75 0.79
N PHE A 376 14.11 9.88 1.51
CA PHE A 376 15.25 10.61 2.01
C PHE A 376 15.60 10.16 3.44
N PRO A 377 16.81 10.47 3.94
CA PRO A 377 17.23 10.08 5.29
C PRO A 377 16.34 10.61 6.43
N ASP A 378 15.65 11.73 6.20
CA ASP A 378 14.66 12.33 7.10
C ASP A 378 13.30 11.61 7.09
N GLY A 379 13.20 10.48 6.37
CA GLY A 379 11.96 9.72 6.19
C GLY A 379 11.02 10.28 5.13
N SER A 380 11.24 11.51 4.64
CA SER A 380 10.38 12.12 3.62
C SER A 380 10.47 11.39 2.28
N ARG A 381 9.34 11.34 1.56
CA ARG A 381 9.25 10.77 0.22
C ARG A 381 9.02 11.89 -0.78
N LYS A 382 9.93 12.02 -1.77
CA LYS A 382 9.87 13.10 -2.76
C LYS A 382 10.07 12.54 -4.16
N ILE A 383 9.42 13.16 -5.14
CA ILE A 383 9.71 12.92 -6.55
C ILE A 383 11.09 13.54 -6.83
N SER A 384 12.09 12.70 -7.01
CA SER A 384 13.47 13.18 -7.25
C SER A 384 13.68 13.67 -8.68
N GLN A 385 12.96 13.09 -9.64
CA GLN A 385 13.06 13.41 -11.08
C GLN A 385 11.72 13.14 -11.76
N ILE A 386 11.38 13.96 -12.75
CA ILE A 386 10.41 13.65 -13.80
C ILE A 386 11.17 13.78 -15.11
N SER A 387 11.22 12.69 -15.87
CA SER A 387 12.00 12.59 -17.11
C SER A 387 11.10 12.16 -18.26
N CYS A 388 11.45 12.51 -19.49
CA CYS A 388 10.84 11.97 -20.69
C CYS A 388 11.82 11.10 -21.45
N VAL A 389 11.28 10.23 -22.29
CA VAL A 389 12.02 9.41 -23.24
C VAL A 389 12.02 10.13 -24.60
N GLU A 390 13.20 10.36 -25.17
CA GLU A 390 13.41 11.11 -26.41
C GLU A 390 14.06 10.23 -27.50
N GLY A 391 13.51 9.03 -27.69
CA GLY A 391 14.00 8.08 -28.69
C GLY A 391 15.28 7.37 -28.25
N LEU A 392 16.18 7.10 -29.21
CA LEU A 392 17.47 6.46 -28.98
C LEU A 392 18.60 7.44 -29.14
N ASP A 393 19.72 7.21 -28.48
CA ASP A 393 20.97 7.89 -28.67
C ASP A 393 21.78 7.26 -29.81
N GLU A 394 22.99 7.79 -30.08
CA GLU A 394 23.91 7.31 -31.10
C GLU A 394 24.46 5.89 -30.84
N ASN A 395 24.32 5.38 -29.64
CA ASN A 395 24.72 4.03 -29.23
C ASN A 395 23.53 3.05 -29.16
N ASP A 396 22.41 3.38 -29.77
CA ASP A 396 21.14 2.60 -29.73
C ASP A 396 20.56 2.40 -28.30
N LYS A 397 20.95 3.26 -27.35
CA LYS A 397 20.38 3.27 -26.01
C LYS A 397 19.20 4.22 -25.89
N VAL A 398 18.27 3.92 -25.00
CA VAL A 398 17.12 4.79 -24.73
C VAL A 398 17.60 6.12 -24.12
N LYS A 399 17.32 7.21 -24.81
CA LYS A 399 17.67 8.57 -24.38
C LYS A 399 16.63 9.10 -23.42
N VAL A 400 17.05 9.39 -22.20
CA VAL A 400 16.21 9.91 -21.11
C VAL A 400 16.62 11.34 -20.80
N VAL A 401 15.66 12.27 -20.76
CA VAL A 401 15.91 13.70 -20.51
C VAL A 401 15.07 14.16 -19.31
N ASP A 402 15.72 14.78 -18.34
CA ASP A 402 15.02 15.29 -17.16
C ASP A 402 14.27 16.60 -17.48
N ILE A 403 13.02 16.66 -17.04
CA ILE A 403 12.14 17.83 -17.11
C ILE A 403 12.16 18.58 -15.78
N PHE A 404 12.04 17.84 -14.68
CA PHE A 404 12.09 18.37 -13.31
C PHE A 404 13.04 17.54 -12.45
N ARG A 405 13.75 18.19 -11.52
CA ARG A 405 14.62 17.55 -10.53
C ARG A 405 14.39 18.12 -9.13
N TYR A 406 14.65 17.31 -8.13
CA TYR A 406 14.82 17.78 -6.76
C TYR A 406 16.29 18.15 -6.51
N ASP A 407 16.55 19.42 -6.25
CA ASP A 407 17.86 19.93 -5.88
C ASP A 407 18.06 19.79 -4.36
N LYS A 408 19.02 18.96 -3.97
CA LYS A 408 19.33 18.73 -2.56
C LYS A 408 19.94 19.94 -1.88
N ASN A 409 20.71 20.74 -2.61
CA ASN A 409 21.38 21.92 -2.05
C ASN A 409 20.39 23.04 -1.80
N LYS A 410 19.48 23.29 -2.73
CA LYS A 410 18.39 24.28 -2.60
C LYS A 410 17.19 23.74 -1.84
N LYS A 411 17.18 22.46 -1.49
CA LYS A 411 16.04 21.75 -0.85
C LYS A 411 14.71 21.99 -1.57
N GLY A 412 14.74 22.13 -2.90
CA GLY A 412 13.60 22.52 -3.71
C GLY A 412 13.52 21.77 -5.04
N PHE A 413 12.37 21.91 -5.72
CA PHE A 413 12.16 21.34 -7.05
C PHE A 413 12.44 22.39 -8.11
N ILE A 414 13.25 22.04 -9.11
CA ILE A 414 13.64 22.91 -10.21
C ILE A 414 13.17 22.32 -11.54
N ALA A 415 12.76 23.19 -12.46
CA ALA A 415 12.63 22.86 -13.86
C ALA A 415 14.02 22.92 -14.51
N THR A 416 14.32 22.00 -15.44
CA THR A 416 15.60 21.94 -16.13
C THR A 416 15.71 22.90 -17.29
N GLY A 417 14.59 23.49 -17.72
CA GLY A 417 14.48 24.29 -18.95
C GLY A 417 14.17 23.45 -20.18
N TYR A 418 14.16 22.13 -20.06
CA TYR A 418 13.79 21.27 -21.18
C TYR A 418 12.27 21.27 -21.40
N VAL A 419 11.85 21.45 -22.66
CA VAL A 419 10.44 21.47 -23.08
C VAL A 419 10.15 20.21 -23.92
N PRO A 420 9.38 19.24 -23.38
CA PRO A 420 9.09 17.98 -24.06
C PRO A 420 7.98 18.18 -25.12
N ARG A 421 8.35 18.61 -26.32
CA ARG A 421 7.41 19.04 -27.38
C ARG A 421 6.46 17.95 -27.81
N SER A 422 6.94 16.72 -28.03
CA SER A 422 6.13 15.57 -28.44
C SER A 422 5.01 15.26 -27.43
N ILE A 423 5.32 15.35 -26.14
CA ILE A 423 4.36 15.16 -25.05
C ILE A 423 3.33 16.27 -25.03
N ILE A 424 3.76 17.53 -25.19
CA ILE A 424 2.85 18.69 -25.19
C ILE A 424 1.90 18.63 -26.39
N GLU A 425 2.39 18.27 -27.57
CA GLU A 425 1.56 18.08 -28.78
C GLU A 425 0.52 16.99 -28.56
N LYS A 426 0.90 15.85 -27.96
CA LYS A 426 -0.04 14.77 -27.62
C LYS A 426 -1.08 15.23 -26.59
N ILE A 427 -0.70 15.99 -25.56
CA ILE A 427 -1.63 16.56 -24.58
C ILE A 427 -2.65 17.50 -25.28
N ARG A 428 -2.16 18.38 -26.15
CA ARG A 428 -3.00 19.34 -26.88
C ARG A 428 -3.92 18.65 -27.89
N SER A 429 -3.51 17.55 -28.50
CA SER A 429 -4.35 16.75 -29.39
C SER A 429 -5.59 16.15 -28.69
N GLN A 430 -5.52 15.99 -27.37
CA GLN A 430 -6.65 15.58 -26.52
C GLN A 430 -7.51 16.77 -26.04
N ASN A 431 -7.39 17.95 -26.68
CA ASN A 431 -8.07 19.20 -26.33
C ASN A 431 -7.80 19.66 -24.88
N ILE A 432 -6.61 19.37 -24.34
CA ILE A 432 -6.19 19.81 -23.02
C ILE A 432 -5.31 21.06 -23.18
N PRO A 433 -5.74 22.23 -22.67
CA PRO A 433 -4.90 23.42 -22.68
C PRO A 433 -3.66 23.19 -21.80
N PHE A 434 -2.50 23.59 -22.34
CA PHE A 434 -1.24 23.38 -21.65
C PHE A 434 -0.34 24.61 -21.71
N GLN A 435 0.19 25.02 -20.56
CA GLN A 435 1.07 26.19 -20.39
C GLN A 435 2.52 25.73 -20.29
N GLU A 436 3.37 26.19 -21.24
CA GLU A 436 4.80 25.82 -21.30
C GLU A 436 5.67 26.57 -20.30
N SER A 437 5.17 27.68 -19.73
CA SER A 437 5.91 28.47 -18.72
C SER A 437 6.30 27.69 -17.45
N ILE A 438 5.70 26.52 -17.23
CA ILE A 438 6.06 25.64 -16.11
C ILE A 438 7.50 25.07 -16.25
N PHE A 439 8.07 25.06 -17.45
CA PHE A 439 9.41 24.56 -17.73
C PHE A 439 10.49 25.65 -17.65
N GLU A 440 10.09 26.91 -17.47
CA GLU A 440 11.04 28.02 -17.37
C GLU A 440 11.88 27.93 -16.10
N VAL A 441 13.19 28.04 -16.26
CA VAL A 441 14.10 28.16 -15.12
C VAL A 441 13.91 29.56 -14.51
N LYS A 442 13.42 29.64 -13.29
CA LYS A 442 13.28 30.92 -12.59
C LYS A 442 14.67 31.53 -12.38
N ARG A 443 14.99 32.55 -13.16
CA ARG A 443 16.15 33.42 -12.94
C ARG A 443 15.87 34.23 -11.67
N GLY A 444 16.39 33.82 -10.52
CA GLY A 444 16.18 34.59 -9.29
C GLY A 444 16.68 33.96 -8.00
N GLU A 445 17.21 32.74 -8.07
CA GLU A 445 17.75 32.05 -6.88
C GLU A 445 19.26 31.74 -7.01
N GLU A 446 19.98 32.44 -7.90
CA GLU A 446 21.44 32.29 -8.02
C GLU A 446 22.25 33.12 -7.00
N ASN A 447 21.63 34.01 -6.25
CA ASN A 447 22.29 34.82 -5.22
C ASN A 447 21.42 34.99 -3.98
N ALA A 448 21.46 34.04 -3.09
CA ALA A 448 21.19 34.24 -1.65
C ALA A 448 21.87 33.14 -0.83
#